data_301985638cfb9ec5b3466742f864f7ba
#
_entry.id   301985638cfb9ec5b3466742f864f7ba
#
_cell.length_a   1.000
_cell.length_b   1.000
_cell.length_c   1.000
_cell.angle_alpha   90.00
_cell.angle_beta   90.00
_cell.angle_gamma   90.00
#
_symmetry.space_group_name_H-M   'P 1'
#
loop_
_entity.id
_entity.type
_entity.pdbx_description
1 polymer ?
#
loop_
_entity_poly.entity_id
_entity_poly.type
_entity_poly.pdbx_seq_one_letter_code
_entity_poly.pdbx_strand_id
1 'polypeptide(L)'
;MDTDRPKTSPTARMLAFLREYAQNFLNSRLMDERRSLPPAAVSDFAEAGLLGLQVPREYGGQALSHADMNTVFTQLGAIDANLGVFCGVHNTLGLAPIMHSASEQVKRDVLPRLVTGRALTTSAISEPGIGSHLRAMSTSATMHPDGSYTINGAKKWISLGGDARYVNVFARLRDESGRRLGITAFLVDNRTPGFGIGPEMLTLGLRAVPQYDLTFRDMRVPGSALLGAEGGGLVTAKAAFMGGRVVLAAMATGAAMRSLELAQRFTRGREVATGPLAENGRIREVLAEAGAGILAVQTLISRIAAWRDAGEDVPEAWYFCAKILGCELGWSAIDTALQVLAARGFLDTSTVGQHFRDYRLFRIFEGSTEAISVYLGSTFIRNPGEFTRLIDRAGPAAPVLKLVDQVEQVGANPPDDAAAQHVHAAVVGELACWALLTMVTSEVEHRSAMHGYTAMWAEDQLRQRLRNALRAPRRHLPGMAEFADHVAGYADLIGDVDQRRWPGEEWRTDPLLR
;
A
#
# COMPACT_ATOMS: atom_id res chain seq x y z
N MET A 1 4.06 47.69 5.82
CA MET A 1 3.22 47.48 4.63
C MET A 1 3.91 46.51 3.72
N ASP A 2 3.61 45.23 3.88
CA ASP A 2 4.07 44.17 2.96
C ASP A 2 2.96 43.08 2.93
N THR A 3 1.88 43.39 2.20
CA THR A 3 0.61 42.64 2.22
C THR A 3 0.28 42.01 0.88
N ASP A 4 1.26 41.79 -0.01
CA ASP A 4 0.93 41.27 -1.36
C ASP A 4 1.94 40.22 -1.89
N ARG A 5 2.45 39.35 -1.03
CA ARG A 5 2.98 38.08 -1.51
C ARG A 5 1.81 37.11 -1.70
N PRO A 6 1.63 36.50 -2.88
CA PRO A 6 0.61 35.48 -3.07
C PRO A 6 0.84 34.39 -2.02
N LYS A 7 -0.17 34.15 -1.16
CA LYS A 7 -0.10 33.14 -0.10
C LYS A 7 0.16 31.79 -0.79
N THR A 8 1.39 31.31 -0.73
CA THR A 8 1.77 29.99 -1.27
C THR A 8 0.82 28.95 -0.67
N SER A 9 0.28 28.04 -1.50
CA SER A 9 -0.65 27.00 -1.02
C SER A 9 0.03 26.13 0.06
N PRO A 10 -0.71 25.51 0.99
CA PRO A 10 -0.15 24.58 1.97
C PRO A 10 0.69 23.51 1.30
N THR A 11 0.20 22.93 0.21
CA THR A 11 0.91 21.92 -0.59
C THR A 11 2.25 22.44 -1.11
N ALA A 12 2.28 23.63 -1.71
CA ALA A 12 3.52 24.21 -2.22
C ALA A 12 4.56 24.44 -1.11
N ARG A 13 4.13 24.85 0.10
CA ARG A 13 5.02 24.99 1.26
C ARG A 13 5.58 23.64 1.69
N MET A 14 4.75 22.59 1.77
CA MET A 14 5.19 21.23 2.12
C MET A 14 6.18 20.68 1.11
N LEU A 15 5.92 20.87 -0.18
CA LEU A 15 6.83 20.42 -1.24
C LEU A 15 8.18 21.17 -1.19
N ALA A 16 8.18 22.45 -0.85
CA ALA A 16 9.41 23.23 -0.65
C ALA A 16 10.17 22.74 0.59
N PHE A 17 9.48 22.55 1.72
CA PHE A 17 10.05 21.97 2.94
C PHE A 17 10.68 20.61 2.67
N LEU A 18 9.99 19.70 2.01
CA LEU A 18 10.49 18.35 1.72
C LEU A 18 11.75 18.37 0.83
N ARG A 19 11.83 19.30 -0.13
CA ARG A 19 13.06 19.49 -0.94
C ARG A 19 14.23 19.98 -0.10
N GLU A 20 13.98 20.98 0.74
CA GLU A 20 14.99 21.52 1.64
C GLU A 20 15.45 20.47 2.66
N TYR A 21 14.50 19.75 3.25
CA TYR A 21 14.78 18.67 4.20
C TYR A 21 15.64 17.57 3.56
N ALA A 22 15.29 17.16 2.34
CA ALA A 22 16.08 16.16 1.60
C ALA A 22 17.51 16.61 1.27
N GLN A 23 17.71 17.89 1.01
CA GLN A 23 19.03 18.44 0.67
C GLN A 23 19.93 18.64 1.90
N ASN A 24 19.36 19.07 3.02
CA ASN A 24 20.14 19.61 4.14
C ASN A 24 20.16 18.70 5.38
N PHE A 25 19.15 17.86 5.57
CA PHE A 25 18.95 17.11 6.83
C PHE A 25 18.84 15.60 6.64
N LEU A 26 18.46 15.12 5.45
CA LEU A 26 18.21 13.72 5.23
C LEU A 26 19.50 12.97 4.86
N ASN A 27 19.78 11.91 5.62
CA ASN A 27 20.76 10.89 5.24
C ASN A 27 20.05 9.52 5.23
N SER A 28 19.45 9.18 4.10
CA SER A 28 18.68 7.93 3.93
C SER A 28 19.51 6.69 4.24
N ARG A 29 20.80 6.67 3.85
CA ARG A 29 21.69 5.55 4.15
C ARG A 29 21.89 5.37 5.65
N LEU A 30 22.21 6.45 6.37
CA LEU A 30 22.41 6.39 7.82
C LEU A 30 21.12 5.95 8.54
N MET A 31 19.98 6.41 8.05
CA MET A 31 18.66 6.02 8.54
C MET A 31 18.39 4.52 8.31
N ASP A 32 18.72 3.99 7.13
CA ASP A 32 18.62 2.55 6.81
C ASP A 32 19.57 1.70 7.68
N GLU A 33 20.83 2.13 7.86
CA GLU A 33 21.81 1.45 8.70
C GLU A 33 21.41 1.43 10.18
N ARG A 34 20.95 2.56 10.72
CA ARG A 34 20.54 2.71 12.12
C ARG A 34 19.14 2.18 12.43
N ARG A 35 18.38 1.84 11.42
CA ARG A 35 16.98 1.40 11.55
C ARG A 35 16.13 2.39 12.34
N SER A 36 16.31 3.68 12.15
CA SER A 36 15.59 4.71 12.89
C SER A 36 15.45 5.99 12.08
N LEU A 37 14.31 6.66 12.24
CA LEU A 37 14.11 8.01 11.73
C LEU A 37 15.08 8.98 12.42
N PRO A 38 15.42 10.11 11.76
CA PRO A 38 16.14 11.20 12.42
C PRO A 38 15.38 11.64 13.69
N PRO A 39 16.06 11.93 14.81
CA PRO A 39 15.38 12.30 16.05
C PRO A 39 14.38 13.45 15.93
N ALA A 40 14.68 14.43 15.07
CA ALA A 40 13.82 15.60 14.84
C ALA A 40 12.70 15.36 13.81
N ALA A 41 12.67 14.21 13.10
CA ALA A 41 11.75 14.01 11.99
C ALA A 41 10.27 14.18 12.38
N VAL A 42 9.87 13.77 13.59
CA VAL A 42 8.49 13.90 14.04
C VAL A 42 8.12 15.37 14.26
N SER A 43 8.98 16.16 14.94
CA SER A 43 8.75 17.59 15.17
C SER A 43 8.78 18.39 13.87
N ASP A 44 9.78 18.15 13.01
CA ASP A 44 9.96 18.87 11.75
C ASP A 44 8.77 18.63 10.81
N PHE A 45 8.28 17.38 10.76
CA PHE A 45 7.15 17.01 9.92
C PHE A 45 5.82 17.53 10.49
N ALA A 46 5.69 17.60 11.82
CA ALA A 46 4.54 18.22 12.45
C ALA A 46 4.48 19.73 12.17
N GLU A 47 5.60 20.44 12.32
CA GLU A 47 5.72 21.87 12.02
C GLU A 47 5.44 22.17 10.54
N ALA A 48 5.87 21.30 9.63
CA ALA A 48 5.54 21.40 8.21
C ALA A 48 4.08 21.02 7.88
N GLY A 49 3.30 20.53 8.85
CA GLY A 49 1.90 20.12 8.69
C GLY A 49 1.70 18.74 8.07
N LEU A 50 2.77 17.95 7.91
CA LEU A 50 2.74 16.62 7.29
C LEU A 50 2.05 15.55 8.15
N LEU A 51 1.85 15.80 9.45
CA LEU A 51 1.16 14.88 10.36
C LEU A 51 -0.34 15.13 10.48
N GLY A 52 -0.94 15.96 9.61
CA GLY A 52 -2.37 16.25 9.64
C GLY A 52 -2.91 16.67 8.27
N LEU A 53 -2.51 15.95 7.21
CA LEU A 53 -2.74 16.36 5.82
C LEU A 53 -4.23 16.62 5.51
N GLN A 54 -5.11 15.68 5.84
CA GLN A 54 -6.55 15.77 5.60
C GLN A 54 -7.37 16.10 6.86
N VAL A 55 -6.73 16.24 8.02
CA VAL A 55 -7.41 16.62 9.25
C VAL A 55 -7.99 18.03 9.08
N PRO A 56 -9.25 18.26 9.47
CA PRO A 56 -9.89 19.58 9.40
C PRO A 56 -9.11 20.66 10.17
N ARG A 57 -9.19 21.89 9.68
CA ARG A 57 -8.47 23.04 10.28
C ARG A 57 -8.87 23.31 11.71
N GLU A 58 -10.12 23.05 12.08
CA GLU A 58 -10.64 23.19 13.45
C GLU A 58 -9.90 22.31 14.47
N TYR A 59 -9.29 21.19 14.03
CA TYR A 59 -8.44 20.33 14.84
C TYR A 59 -6.94 20.58 14.64
N GLY A 60 -6.57 21.64 13.90
CA GLY A 60 -5.18 22.03 13.63
C GLY A 60 -4.57 21.40 12.38
N GLY A 61 -5.34 20.66 11.58
CA GLY A 61 -4.87 20.02 10.35
C GLY A 61 -4.81 20.96 9.14
N GLN A 62 -4.43 20.40 8.01
CA GLN A 62 -4.22 21.15 6.76
C GLN A 62 -5.44 21.13 5.83
N ALA A 63 -6.37 20.20 6.00
CA ALA A 63 -7.55 19.99 5.17
C ALA A 63 -7.21 19.93 3.66
N LEU A 64 -6.16 19.19 3.29
CA LEU A 64 -5.74 19.06 1.90
C LEU A 64 -6.77 18.27 1.10
N SER A 65 -6.86 18.60 -0.19
CA SER A 65 -7.54 17.79 -1.18
C SER A 65 -6.86 16.43 -1.38
N HIS A 66 -7.54 15.46 -1.96
CA HIS A 66 -6.95 14.17 -2.31
C HIS A 66 -5.86 14.31 -3.38
N ALA A 67 -6.03 15.23 -4.33
CA ALA A 67 -5.03 15.53 -5.33
C ALA A 67 -3.74 16.10 -4.72
N ASP A 68 -3.87 17.02 -3.77
CA ASP A 68 -2.74 17.57 -3.01
C ASP A 68 -2.04 16.51 -2.17
N MET A 69 -2.81 15.67 -1.48
CA MET A 69 -2.29 14.55 -0.70
C MET A 69 -1.47 13.58 -1.57
N ASN A 70 -1.98 13.19 -2.75
CA ASN A 70 -1.25 12.36 -3.71
C ASN A 70 0.07 13.02 -4.14
N THR A 71 0.06 14.33 -4.38
CA THR A 71 1.26 15.08 -4.77
C THR A 71 2.33 15.04 -3.67
N VAL A 72 1.93 15.26 -2.41
CA VAL A 72 2.84 15.19 -1.25
C VAL A 72 3.43 13.77 -1.12
N PHE A 73 2.60 12.73 -1.21
CA PHE A 73 3.08 11.35 -1.10
C PHE A 73 3.93 10.90 -2.29
N THR A 74 3.67 11.40 -3.50
CA THR A 74 4.55 11.17 -4.65
C THR A 74 5.94 11.74 -4.38
N GLN A 75 6.03 12.95 -3.83
CA GLN A 75 7.32 13.54 -3.49
C GLN A 75 8.02 12.82 -2.33
N LEU A 76 7.29 12.46 -1.27
CA LEU A 76 7.83 11.64 -0.17
C LEU A 76 8.40 10.33 -0.70
N GLY A 77 7.66 9.64 -1.57
CA GLY A 77 8.12 8.41 -2.20
C GLY A 77 9.39 8.58 -3.04
N ALA A 78 9.53 9.69 -3.74
CA ALA A 78 10.74 10.00 -4.51
C ALA A 78 11.96 10.34 -3.63
N ILE A 79 11.72 10.86 -2.43
CA ILE A 79 12.78 11.24 -1.47
C ILE A 79 13.24 10.03 -0.68
N ASP A 80 12.33 9.41 0.09
CA ASP A 80 12.63 8.25 0.93
C ASP A 80 11.35 7.51 1.34
N ALA A 81 11.34 6.18 1.15
CA ALA A 81 10.21 5.34 1.45
C ALA A 81 9.85 5.32 2.95
N ASN A 82 10.87 5.38 3.84
CA ASN A 82 10.63 5.34 5.28
C ASN A 82 9.87 6.59 5.74
N LEU A 83 10.27 7.77 5.28
CA LEU A 83 9.55 9.01 5.57
C LEU A 83 8.13 9.00 5.00
N GLY A 84 7.98 8.46 3.78
CA GLY A 84 6.67 8.30 3.14
C GLY A 84 5.76 7.36 3.92
N VAL A 85 6.26 6.19 4.33
CA VAL A 85 5.46 5.21 5.08
C VAL A 85 5.18 5.69 6.51
N PHE A 86 6.12 6.36 7.17
CA PHE A 86 5.87 7.00 8.46
C PHE A 86 4.68 7.97 8.39
N CYS A 87 4.70 8.92 7.45
CA CYS A 87 3.58 9.83 7.22
C CYS A 87 2.30 9.10 6.77
N GLY A 88 2.44 8.08 5.91
CA GLY A 88 1.32 7.31 5.37
C GLY A 88 0.58 6.55 6.47
N VAL A 89 1.29 5.80 7.30
CA VAL A 89 0.72 5.06 8.44
C VAL A 89 -0.02 6.01 9.37
N HIS A 90 0.60 7.13 9.73
CA HIS A 90 -0.01 8.11 10.62
C HIS A 90 -1.28 8.73 10.02
N ASN A 91 -1.24 9.20 8.76
CA ASN A 91 -2.35 9.90 8.13
C ASN A 91 -3.49 8.96 7.68
N THR A 92 -3.18 7.76 7.15
CA THR A 92 -4.20 6.87 6.57
C THR A 92 -4.65 5.78 7.57
N LEU A 93 -3.73 4.98 8.08
CA LEU A 93 -4.09 3.90 9.00
C LEU A 93 -4.44 4.45 10.40
N GLY A 94 -3.77 5.50 10.85
CA GLY A 94 -3.98 6.11 12.15
C GLY A 94 -5.14 7.09 12.20
N LEU A 95 -5.02 8.21 11.49
CA LEU A 95 -5.96 9.34 11.56
C LEU A 95 -7.30 9.07 10.87
N ALA A 96 -7.33 8.40 9.70
CA ALA A 96 -8.57 8.24 8.95
C ALA A 96 -9.67 7.47 9.72
N PRO A 97 -9.39 6.36 10.45
CA PRO A 97 -10.38 5.73 11.32
C PRO A 97 -10.93 6.66 12.41
N ILE A 98 -10.06 7.48 13.02
CA ILE A 98 -10.45 8.44 14.05
C ILE A 98 -11.36 9.52 13.46
N MET A 99 -10.96 10.14 12.35
CA MET A 99 -11.75 11.15 11.66
C MET A 99 -13.12 10.64 11.22
N HIS A 100 -13.17 9.41 10.71
CA HIS A 100 -14.39 8.83 10.20
C HIS A 100 -15.33 8.35 11.32
N SER A 101 -14.79 7.72 12.39
CA SER A 101 -15.59 6.89 13.30
C SER A 101 -15.55 7.32 14.76
N ALA A 102 -14.64 8.20 15.20
CA ALA A 102 -14.61 8.65 16.59
C ALA A 102 -15.73 9.64 16.89
N SER A 103 -16.15 9.70 18.16
CA SER A 103 -17.06 10.73 18.63
C SER A 103 -16.40 12.12 18.55
N GLU A 104 -17.20 13.19 18.45
CA GLU A 104 -16.69 14.56 18.37
C GLU A 104 -15.84 14.94 19.59
N GLN A 105 -16.18 14.42 20.77
CA GLN A 105 -15.37 14.63 21.96
C GLN A 105 -13.97 14.01 21.80
N VAL A 106 -13.88 12.76 21.37
CA VAL A 106 -12.61 12.06 21.11
C VAL A 106 -11.80 12.78 20.03
N LYS A 107 -12.43 13.25 18.95
CA LYS A 107 -11.75 14.03 17.91
C LYS A 107 -11.12 15.29 18.47
N ARG A 108 -11.86 16.08 19.27
CA ARG A 108 -11.36 17.30 19.91
C ARG A 108 -10.18 17.03 20.87
N ASP A 109 -10.21 15.92 21.59
CA ASP A 109 -9.17 15.59 22.57
C ASP A 109 -7.91 15.00 21.95
N VAL A 110 -8.04 14.24 20.84
CA VAL A 110 -6.97 13.43 20.29
C VAL A 110 -6.33 14.07 19.05
N LEU A 111 -7.12 14.57 18.07
CA LEU A 111 -6.58 15.07 16.80
C LEU A 111 -5.56 16.20 16.96
N PRO A 112 -5.73 17.20 17.83
CA PRO A 112 -4.72 18.26 18.02
C PRO A 112 -3.36 17.74 18.51
N ARG A 113 -3.35 16.65 19.27
CA ARG A 113 -2.10 16.01 19.73
C ARG A 113 -1.41 15.25 18.61
N LEU A 114 -2.20 14.64 17.72
CA LEU A 114 -1.69 13.87 16.59
C LEU A 114 -1.11 14.77 15.51
N VAL A 115 -1.80 15.83 15.14
CA VAL A 115 -1.32 16.78 14.10
C VAL A 115 -0.08 17.56 14.52
N THR A 116 0.12 17.77 15.83
CA THR A 116 1.31 18.45 16.39
C THR A 116 2.46 17.51 16.69
N GLY A 117 2.35 16.21 16.37
CA GLY A 117 3.39 15.22 16.67
C GLY A 117 3.61 14.91 18.17
N ARG A 118 2.79 15.49 19.07
CA ARG A 118 2.83 15.17 20.52
C ARG A 118 2.39 13.73 20.82
N ALA A 119 1.73 13.10 19.86
CA ALA A 119 1.39 11.70 19.85
C ALA A 119 1.37 11.20 18.39
N LEU A 120 1.67 9.92 18.21
CA LEU A 120 1.52 9.22 16.95
C LEU A 120 0.35 8.24 17.03
N THR A 121 -0.15 7.81 15.88
CA THR A 121 -1.23 6.83 15.78
C THR A 121 -1.00 5.84 14.64
N THR A 122 -1.55 4.63 14.81
CA THR A 122 -1.50 3.53 13.84
C THR A 122 -2.75 2.66 13.96
N SER A 123 -2.86 1.62 13.12
CA SER A 123 -3.88 0.58 13.23
C SER A 123 -3.28 -0.81 13.45
N ALA A 124 -3.92 -1.59 14.32
CA ALA A 124 -3.54 -2.95 14.67
C ALA A 124 -4.63 -3.94 14.24
N ILE A 125 -4.44 -4.57 13.06
CA ILE A 125 -5.42 -5.46 12.43
C ILE A 125 -4.88 -6.87 12.30
N SER A 126 -3.72 -7.06 11.65
CA SER A 126 -3.10 -8.37 11.40
C SER A 126 -2.73 -9.12 12.69
N GLU A 127 -2.82 -10.44 12.67
CA GLU A 127 -2.51 -11.32 13.80
C GLU A 127 -1.50 -12.40 13.38
N PRO A 128 -0.85 -13.13 14.31
CA PRO A 128 0.15 -14.14 13.99
C PRO A 128 -0.26 -15.18 12.95
N GLY A 129 -1.53 -15.49 12.79
CA GLY A 129 -2.04 -16.45 11.80
C GLY A 129 -2.97 -15.84 10.76
N ILE A 130 -3.19 -14.53 10.78
CA ILE A 130 -4.27 -13.89 10.03
C ILE A 130 -3.83 -12.57 9.42
N GLY A 131 -3.76 -12.54 8.09
CA GLY A 131 -3.53 -11.32 7.32
C GLY A 131 -4.78 -10.91 6.51
N SER A 132 -5.04 -11.59 5.39
CA SER A 132 -6.15 -11.24 4.48
C SER A 132 -7.53 -11.71 4.94
N HIS A 133 -7.61 -12.74 5.80
CA HIS A 133 -8.88 -13.31 6.26
C HIS A 133 -9.35 -12.65 7.57
N LEU A 134 -9.72 -11.37 7.53
CA LEU A 134 -10.12 -10.61 8.72
C LEU A 134 -11.26 -11.25 9.52
N ARG A 135 -12.16 -11.99 8.85
CA ARG A 135 -13.26 -12.71 9.53
C ARG A 135 -12.77 -13.84 10.44
N ALA A 136 -11.53 -14.30 10.32
CA ALA A 136 -10.94 -15.32 11.18
C ALA A 136 -10.20 -14.72 12.40
N MET A 137 -10.20 -13.40 12.57
CA MET A 137 -9.56 -12.68 13.67
C MET A 137 -9.81 -13.35 15.02
N SER A 138 -8.76 -13.54 15.82
CA SER A 138 -8.80 -14.20 17.13
C SER A 138 -8.84 -13.22 18.30
N THR A 139 -8.27 -12.02 18.14
CA THR A 139 -8.38 -10.94 19.15
C THR A 139 -9.85 -10.68 19.45
N SER A 140 -10.21 -10.73 20.73
CA SER A 140 -11.58 -10.60 21.22
C SER A 140 -11.77 -9.38 22.10
N ALA A 141 -12.99 -8.84 22.10
CA ALA A 141 -13.45 -7.84 23.04
C ALA A 141 -14.73 -8.33 23.70
N THR A 142 -14.88 -8.12 25.01
CA THR A 142 -16.10 -8.40 25.78
C THR A 142 -16.69 -7.10 26.26
N MET A 143 -17.97 -6.87 25.95
CA MET A 143 -18.73 -5.71 26.43
C MET A 143 -19.22 -5.96 27.86
N HIS A 144 -19.17 -4.95 28.72
CA HIS A 144 -19.63 -4.99 30.09
C HIS A 144 -20.87 -4.10 30.32
N PRO A 145 -21.69 -4.38 31.37
CA PRO A 145 -22.89 -3.61 31.67
C PRO A 145 -22.64 -2.13 31.95
N ASP A 146 -21.44 -1.77 32.40
CA ASP A 146 -21.03 -0.38 32.62
C ASP A 146 -20.61 0.35 31.32
N GLY A 147 -20.77 -0.29 30.17
CA GLY A 147 -20.41 0.24 28.86
C GLY A 147 -18.90 0.21 28.53
N SER A 148 -18.08 -0.38 29.40
CA SER A 148 -16.66 -0.62 29.12
C SER A 148 -16.44 -1.91 28.34
N TYR A 149 -15.22 -2.10 27.82
CA TYR A 149 -14.83 -3.31 27.08
C TYR A 149 -13.54 -3.87 27.63
N THR A 150 -13.40 -5.21 27.64
CA THR A 150 -12.12 -5.89 27.92
C THR A 150 -11.60 -6.53 26.65
N ILE A 151 -10.37 -6.19 26.23
CA ILE A 151 -9.73 -6.67 25.01
C ILE A 151 -8.64 -7.68 25.37
N ASN A 152 -8.66 -8.85 24.67
CA ASN A 152 -7.67 -9.91 24.80
C ASN A 152 -7.20 -10.39 23.42
N GLY A 153 -5.90 -10.62 23.25
CA GLY A 153 -5.35 -11.14 22.01
C GLY A 153 -3.96 -10.61 21.68
N ALA A 154 -3.57 -10.79 20.41
CA ALA A 154 -2.28 -10.35 19.89
C ALA A 154 -2.41 -9.84 18.45
N LYS A 155 -1.57 -8.87 18.12
CA LYS A 155 -1.43 -8.30 16.78
C LYS A 155 0.01 -8.39 16.33
N LYS A 156 0.24 -8.58 15.03
CA LYS A 156 1.57 -8.77 14.44
C LYS A 156 1.78 -7.84 13.26
N TRP A 157 3.03 -7.47 13.00
CA TRP A 157 3.43 -6.60 11.89
C TRP A 157 2.86 -5.17 11.99
N ILE A 158 2.79 -4.61 13.19
CA ILE A 158 2.18 -3.29 13.40
C ILE A 158 3.24 -2.19 13.26
N SER A 159 3.18 -1.48 12.14
CA SER A 159 4.05 -0.33 11.88
C SER A 159 3.83 0.74 12.95
N LEU A 160 4.92 1.27 13.53
CA LEU A 160 4.91 2.24 14.62
C LEU A 160 4.18 1.74 15.88
N GLY A 161 3.92 0.43 16.02
CA GLY A 161 3.11 -0.10 17.12
C GLY A 161 3.68 0.18 18.51
N GLY A 162 5.01 0.28 18.65
CA GLY A 162 5.69 0.66 19.87
C GLY A 162 5.78 2.18 20.10
N ASP A 163 5.73 2.97 19.03
CA ASP A 163 5.89 4.43 19.05
C ASP A 163 4.55 5.16 19.12
N ALA A 164 3.48 4.54 18.62
CA ALA A 164 2.16 5.14 18.56
C ALA A 164 1.52 5.18 19.94
N ARG A 165 1.16 6.40 20.39
CA ARG A 165 0.40 6.60 21.62
C ARG A 165 -1.02 6.06 21.51
N TYR A 166 -1.66 6.28 20.39
CA TYR A 166 -3.01 5.83 20.10
C TYR A 166 -3.02 4.78 19.02
N VAL A 167 -3.66 3.64 19.28
CA VAL A 167 -3.73 2.51 18.36
C VAL A 167 -5.18 2.16 18.07
N ASN A 168 -5.57 2.14 16.80
CA ASN A 168 -6.88 1.64 16.37
C ASN A 168 -6.83 0.11 16.39
N VAL A 169 -7.38 -0.52 17.42
CA VAL A 169 -7.37 -1.97 17.63
C VAL A 169 -8.68 -2.57 17.11
N PHE A 170 -8.58 -3.59 16.27
CA PHE A 170 -9.73 -4.33 15.75
C PHE A 170 -9.85 -5.67 16.49
N ALA A 171 -11.06 -5.97 17.03
CA ALA A 171 -11.34 -7.17 17.80
C ALA A 171 -12.74 -7.71 17.49
N ARG A 172 -12.94 -9.00 17.72
CA ARG A 172 -14.27 -9.61 17.71
C ARG A 172 -14.99 -9.28 18.99
N LEU A 173 -16.08 -8.52 18.86
CA LEU A 173 -16.91 -8.15 20.00
C LEU A 173 -17.91 -9.27 20.35
N ARG A 174 -18.04 -9.52 21.66
CA ARG A 174 -19.08 -10.35 22.26
C ARG A 174 -19.71 -9.59 23.44
N ASP A 175 -20.99 -9.86 23.68
CA ASP A 175 -21.59 -9.46 24.97
C ASP A 175 -21.22 -10.46 26.08
N GLU A 176 -21.63 -10.18 27.31
CA GLU A 176 -21.35 -11.05 28.47
C GLU A 176 -21.97 -12.44 28.35
N SER A 177 -23.05 -12.60 27.57
CA SER A 177 -23.65 -13.90 27.27
C SER A 177 -22.82 -14.71 26.28
N GLY A 178 -21.78 -14.13 25.68
CA GLY A 178 -20.94 -14.73 24.64
C GLY A 178 -21.52 -14.58 23.21
N ARG A 179 -22.62 -13.85 23.02
CA ARG A 179 -23.22 -13.57 21.71
C ARG A 179 -22.27 -12.71 20.88
N ARG A 180 -22.02 -13.13 19.65
CA ARG A 180 -21.13 -12.42 18.72
C ARG A 180 -21.83 -11.18 18.15
N LEU A 181 -21.17 -10.02 18.31
CA LEU A 181 -21.64 -8.72 17.81
C LEU A 181 -20.88 -8.25 16.55
N GLY A 182 -19.84 -8.97 16.12
CA GLY A 182 -19.06 -8.67 14.91
C GLY A 182 -17.66 -8.14 15.21
N ILE A 183 -16.95 -7.74 14.15
CA ILE A 183 -15.65 -7.06 14.29
C ILE A 183 -15.90 -5.60 14.66
N THR A 184 -15.24 -5.12 15.69
CA THR A 184 -15.39 -3.77 16.25
C THR A 184 -14.03 -3.11 16.35
N ALA A 185 -13.97 -1.80 16.14
CA ALA A 185 -12.75 -1.02 16.25
C ALA A 185 -12.74 -0.18 17.55
N PHE A 186 -11.58 -0.08 18.18
CA PHE A 186 -11.36 0.65 19.43
C PHE A 186 -10.13 1.55 19.32
N LEU A 187 -10.23 2.81 19.75
CA LEU A 187 -9.09 3.69 19.91
C LEU A 187 -8.48 3.46 21.31
N VAL A 188 -7.32 2.85 21.35
CA VAL A 188 -6.65 2.45 22.58
C VAL A 188 -5.43 3.35 22.83
N ASP A 189 -5.28 3.84 24.07
CA ASP A 189 -4.05 4.45 24.54
C ASP A 189 -3.05 3.35 24.93
N ASN A 190 -1.83 3.36 24.42
CA ASN A 190 -0.81 2.34 24.68
C ASN A 190 -0.35 2.27 26.15
N ARG A 191 -0.75 3.24 26.97
CA ARG A 191 -0.52 3.24 28.44
C ARG A 191 -1.60 2.50 29.21
N THR A 192 -2.65 2.02 28.53
CA THR A 192 -3.71 1.26 29.18
C THR A 192 -3.12 -0.02 29.79
N PRO A 193 -3.37 -0.31 31.08
CA PRO A 193 -2.92 -1.56 31.69
C PRO A 193 -3.36 -2.76 30.88
N GLY A 194 -2.45 -3.71 30.64
CA GLY A 194 -2.69 -4.87 29.81
C GLY A 194 -2.25 -4.70 28.33
N PHE A 195 -1.85 -3.49 27.91
CA PHE A 195 -1.20 -3.27 26.62
C PHE A 195 0.28 -3.68 26.70
N GLY A 196 0.71 -4.59 25.83
CA GLY A 196 2.10 -5.05 25.75
C GLY A 196 2.70 -4.81 24.37
N ILE A 197 3.96 -4.41 24.33
CA ILE A 197 4.76 -4.20 23.12
C ILE A 197 5.84 -5.28 23.10
N GLY A 198 5.91 -6.04 22.01
CA GLY A 198 6.96 -7.03 21.75
C GLY A 198 8.24 -6.40 21.19
N PRO A 199 9.25 -7.21 20.89
CA PRO A 199 10.45 -6.73 20.25
C PRO A 199 10.18 -6.20 18.84
N GLU A 200 11.05 -5.27 18.38
CA GLU A 200 11.05 -4.80 17.01
C GLU A 200 11.44 -5.91 16.03
N MET A 201 10.74 -6.00 14.93
CA MET A 201 11.05 -6.94 13.85
C MET A 201 12.05 -6.34 12.86
N LEU A 202 13.13 -7.08 12.59
CA LEU A 202 14.16 -6.66 11.64
C LEU A 202 13.72 -6.95 10.21
N THR A 203 13.34 -5.92 9.47
CA THR A 203 12.82 -6.03 8.11
C THR A 203 13.91 -5.92 7.04
N LEU A 204 13.67 -6.44 5.83
CA LEU A 204 14.57 -6.36 4.68
C LEU A 204 14.75 -4.93 4.18
N GLY A 205 13.67 -4.18 4.09
CA GLY A 205 13.57 -2.77 3.72
C GLY A 205 12.61 -2.04 4.66
N LEU A 206 12.39 -0.74 4.45
CA LEU A 206 11.64 0.12 5.36
C LEU A 206 12.16 0.03 6.81
N ARG A 207 13.47 -0.04 6.92
CA ARG A 207 14.15 -0.35 8.18
C ARG A 207 13.97 0.71 9.27
N ALA A 208 13.70 1.95 8.88
CA ALA A 208 13.47 3.04 9.82
C ALA A 208 11.99 3.24 10.19
N VAL A 209 11.09 2.37 9.72
CA VAL A 209 9.70 2.29 10.17
C VAL A 209 9.52 0.99 10.97
N PRO A 210 9.70 1.03 12.28
CA PRO A 210 9.73 -0.17 13.10
C PRO A 210 8.38 -0.89 13.09
N GLN A 211 8.45 -2.22 13.10
CA GLN A 211 7.31 -3.13 13.13
C GLN A 211 7.31 -3.88 14.45
N TYR A 212 6.16 -3.98 15.10
CA TYR A 212 6.03 -4.60 16.42
C TYR A 212 4.94 -5.65 16.48
N ASP A 213 5.12 -6.61 17.37
CA ASP A 213 4.03 -7.40 17.92
C ASP A 213 3.39 -6.64 19.07
N LEU A 214 2.05 -6.68 19.15
CA LEU A 214 1.29 -6.11 20.24
C LEU A 214 0.50 -7.20 20.94
N THR A 215 0.38 -7.12 22.26
CA THR A 215 -0.43 -8.05 23.07
C THR A 215 -1.41 -7.30 23.95
N PHE A 216 -2.57 -7.88 24.16
CA PHE A 216 -3.60 -7.35 25.03
C PHE A 216 -3.98 -8.43 26.03
N ARG A 217 -3.86 -8.12 27.33
CA ARG A 217 -4.15 -9.04 28.43
C ARG A 217 -5.10 -8.36 29.40
N ASP A 218 -6.35 -8.79 29.39
CA ASP A 218 -7.44 -8.21 30.18
C ASP A 218 -7.45 -6.67 30.14
N MET A 219 -7.14 -6.13 28.97
CA MET A 219 -7.02 -4.70 28.75
C MET A 219 -8.40 -4.05 28.76
N ARG A 220 -8.72 -3.33 29.84
CA ARG A 220 -10.00 -2.66 29.98
C ARG A 220 -9.95 -1.26 29.39
N VAL A 221 -10.91 -0.96 28.51
CA VAL A 221 -11.05 0.34 27.85
C VAL A 221 -12.46 0.91 28.10
N PRO A 222 -12.62 2.25 28.19
CA PRO A 222 -13.92 2.87 28.42
C PRO A 222 -14.80 2.78 27.16
N GLY A 223 -16.11 2.99 27.31
CA GLY A 223 -17.05 3.05 26.19
C GLY A 223 -16.67 4.09 25.12
N SER A 224 -16.04 5.19 25.53
CA SER A 224 -15.54 6.24 24.60
C SER A 224 -14.41 5.77 23.68
N ALA A 225 -13.80 4.61 23.94
CA ALA A 225 -12.81 3.99 23.06
C ALA A 225 -13.43 3.42 21.78
N LEU A 226 -14.74 3.18 21.73
CA LEU A 226 -15.43 2.64 20.57
C LEU A 226 -15.28 3.58 19.36
N LEU A 227 -14.83 3.02 18.23
CA LEU A 227 -14.80 3.70 16.93
C LEU A 227 -15.96 3.21 16.05
N GLY A 228 -16.93 4.08 15.84
CA GLY A 228 -18.16 3.78 15.09
C GLY A 228 -19.16 2.98 15.92
N ALA A 229 -19.80 2.01 15.27
CA ALA A 229 -20.79 1.14 15.91
C ALA A 229 -20.21 -0.22 16.31
N GLU A 230 -20.81 -0.87 17.29
CA GLU A 230 -20.54 -2.28 17.61
C GLU A 230 -20.77 -3.15 16.38
N GLY A 231 -19.82 -4.03 16.05
CA GLY A 231 -19.83 -4.82 14.82
C GLY A 231 -19.48 -4.05 13.55
N GLY A 232 -19.33 -2.71 13.61
CA GLY A 232 -19.05 -1.83 12.47
C GLY A 232 -17.55 -1.69 12.11
N GLY A 233 -16.66 -2.44 12.73
CA GLY A 233 -15.21 -2.29 12.56
C GLY A 233 -14.72 -2.45 11.11
N LEU A 234 -15.39 -3.25 10.29
CA LEU A 234 -15.01 -3.35 8.87
C LEU A 234 -15.30 -2.07 8.07
N VAL A 235 -16.32 -1.29 8.44
CA VAL A 235 -16.59 0.02 7.85
C VAL A 235 -15.47 1.00 8.23
N THR A 236 -15.08 1.00 9.50
CA THR A 236 -13.95 1.81 10.01
C THR A 236 -12.63 1.42 9.32
N ALA A 237 -12.37 0.11 9.15
CA ALA A 237 -11.19 -0.40 8.44
C ALA A 237 -11.19 0.04 6.95
N LYS A 238 -12.35 0.02 6.29
CA LYS A 238 -12.48 0.47 4.91
C LYS A 238 -12.07 1.93 4.74
N ALA A 239 -12.48 2.82 5.65
CA ALA A 239 -12.08 4.22 5.61
C ALA A 239 -10.55 4.42 5.65
N ALA A 240 -9.84 3.60 6.44
CA ALA A 240 -8.37 3.60 6.49
C ALA A 240 -7.73 3.08 5.20
N PHE A 241 -8.14 1.90 4.77
CA PHE A 241 -7.46 1.19 3.67
C PHE A 241 -7.70 1.80 2.29
N MET A 242 -8.88 2.37 2.01
CA MET A 242 -9.13 2.93 0.68
C MET A 242 -8.18 4.10 0.39
N GLY A 243 -8.02 5.03 1.33
CA GLY A 243 -7.05 6.12 1.21
C GLY A 243 -5.60 5.61 1.15
N GLY A 244 -5.24 4.66 2.03
CA GLY A 244 -3.90 4.06 2.09
C GLY A 244 -3.46 3.45 0.76
N ARG A 245 -4.32 2.74 0.05
CA ARG A 245 -4.00 2.12 -1.25
C ARG A 245 -3.60 3.13 -2.32
N VAL A 246 -4.27 4.27 -2.38
CA VAL A 246 -3.91 5.36 -3.32
C VAL A 246 -2.58 5.98 -2.92
N VAL A 247 -2.36 6.20 -1.64
CA VAL A 247 -1.10 6.72 -1.09
C VAL A 247 0.07 5.79 -1.40
N LEU A 248 -0.10 4.47 -1.29
CA LEU A 248 0.92 3.50 -1.68
C LEU A 248 1.26 3.60 -3.18
N ALA A 249 0.24 3.71 -4.03
CA ALA A 249 0.44 3.89 -5.47
C ALA A 249 1.18 5.21 -5.77
N ALA A 250 0.83 6.30 -5.10
CA ALA A 250 1.49 7.60 -5.25
C ALA A 250 2.97 7.54 -4.83
N MET A 251 3.28 6.94 -3.68
CA MET A 251 4.66 6.76 -3.21
C MET A 251 5.48 5.88 -4.17
N ALA A 252 4.94 4.74 -4.62
CA ALA A 252 5.61 3.86 -5.56
C ALA A 252 5.90 4.57 -6.90
N THR A 253 4.97 5.39 -7.37
CA THR A 253 5.15 6.24 -8.56
C THR A 253 6.31 7.22 -8.36
N GLY A 254 6.38 7.90 -7.23
CA GLY A 254 7.44 8.85 -6.91
C GLY A 254 8.83 8.20 -6.91
N ALA A 255 8.98 7.08 -6.22
CA ALA A 255 10.23 6.32 -6.18
C ALA A 255 10.66 5.79 -7.56
N ALA A 256 9.70 5.29 -8.34
CA ALA A 256 9.96 4.83 -9.70
C ALA A 256 10.43 5.97 -10.60
N MET A 257 9.79 7.14 -10.56
CA MET A 257 10.22 8.34 -11.28
C MET A 257 11.66 8.73 -10.94
N ARG A 258 12.01 8.74 -9.64
CA ARG A 258 13.36 9.05 -9.19
C ARG A 258 14.37 8.00 -9.67
N SER A 259 14.01 6.73 -9.60
CA SER A 259 14.87 5.63 -10.07
C SER A 259 15.11 5.68 -11.58
N LEU A 260 14.07 5.94 -12.37
CA LEU A 260 14.17 6.09 -13.83
C LEU A 260 14.98 7.34 -14.21
N GLU A 261 14.86 8.44 -13.47
CA GLU A 261 15.69 9.63 -13.67
C GLU A 261 17.18 9.33 -13.48
N LEU A 262 17.54 8.60 -12.43
CA LEU A 262 18.92 8.19 -12.17
C LEU A 262 19.44 7.25 -13.26
N ALA A 263 18.63 6.29 -13.71
CA ALA A 263 18.96 5.41 -14.83
C ALA A 263 19.17 6.20 -16.13
N GLN A 264 18.30 7.17 -16.43
CA GLN A 264 18.43 8.03 -17.60
C GLN A 264 19.70 8.89 -17.57
N ARG A 265 20.06 9.47 -16.41
CA ARG A 265 21.31 10.20 -16.26
C ARG A 265 22.51 9.29 -16.50
N PHE A 266 22.50 8.08 -15.98
CA PHE A 266 23.56 7.10 -16.19
C PHE A 266 23.71 6.74 -17.67
N THR A 267 22.61 6.45 -18.38
CA THR A 267 22.67 6.06 -19.80
C THR A 267 23.25 7.13 -20.70
N ARG A 268 23.04 8.42 -20.37
CA ARG A 268 23.61 9.55 -21.11
C ARG A 268 25.14 9.67 -20.97
N GLY A 269 25.67 9.30 -19.83
CA GLY A 269 27.10 9.37 -19.54
C GLY A 269 27.86 8.06 -19.78
N ARG A 270 27.20 7.01 -20.27
CA ARG A 270 27.79 5.67 -20.43
C ARG A 270 28.01 5.31 -21.90
N GLU A 271 29.26 5.10 -22.28
CA GLU A 271 29.66 4.53 -23.57
C GLU A 271 29.75 2.99 -23.47
N VAL A 272 29.27 2.30 -24.49
CA VAL A 272 29.36 0.85 -24.69
C VAL A 272 29.85 0.55 -26.11
N ALA A 273 30.12 -0.69 -26.44
CA ALA A 273 30.67 -1.08 -27.75
C ALA A 273 29.85 -0.59 -28.96
N THR A 274 28.55 -0.34 -28.76
CA THR A 274 27.63 0.13 -29.82
C THR A 274 27.42 1.65 -29.81
N GLY A 275 28.19 2.43 -29.03
CA GLY A 275 28.04 3.88 -28.86
C GLY A 275 27.38 4.26 -27.51
N PRO A 276 26.80 5.46 -27.38
CA PRO A 276 26.15 5.89 -26.16
C PRO A 276 25.04 4.93 -25.72
N LEU A 277 25.01 4.55 -24.45
CA LEU A 277 23.99 3.61 -23.94
C LEU A 277 22.56 4.16 -24.09
N ALA A 278 22.40 5.48 -24.04
CA ALA A 278 21.12 6.15 -24.26
C ALA A 278 20.56 5.95 -25.68
N GLU A 279 21.41 5.63 -26.66
CA GLU A 279 21.00 5.38 -28.05
C GLU A 279 20.70 3.91 -28.34
N ASN A 280 21.04 3.02 -27.41
CA ASN A 280 20.73 1.59 -27.54
C ASN A 280 19.20 1.37 -27.52
N GLY A 281 18.69 0.78 -28.62
CA GLY A 281 17.25 0.58 -28.82
C GLY A 281 16.56 -0.21 -27.70
N ARG A 282 17.22 -1.26 -27.18
CA ARG A 282 16.67 -2.08 -26.09
C ARG A 282 16.59 -1.30 -24.77
N ILE A 283 17.59 -0.49 -24.47
CA ILE A 283 17.58 0.35 -23.27
C ILE A 283 16.50 1.43 -23.35
N ARG A 284 16.34 2.04 -24.52
CA ARG A 284 15.25 3.01 -24.76
C ARG A 284 13.88 2.38 -24.60
N GLU A 285 13.69 1.18 -25.10
CA GLU A 285 12.43 0.43 -25.01
C GLU A 285 12.07 0.15 -23.54
N VAL A 286 12.97 -0.47 -22.76
CA VAL A 286 12.66 -0.82 -21.36
C VAL A 286 12.41 0.41 -20.48
N LEU A 287 13.12 1.52 -20.73
CA LEU A 287 12.88 2.77 -20.01
C LEU A 287 11.56 3.43 -20.42
N ALA A 288 11.19 3.36 -21.71
CA ALA A 288 9.92 3.90 -22.20
C ALA A 288 8.73 3.10 -21.66
N GLU A 289 8.81 1.77 -21.64
CA GLU A 289 7.77 0.90 -21.05
C GLU A 289 7.60 1.16 -19.54
N ALA A 290 8.69 1.24 -18.79
CA ALA A 290 8.65 1.56 -17.38
C ALA A 290 8.04 2.95 -17.14
N GLY A 291 8.43 3.95 -17.92
CA GLY A 291 7.86 5.29 -17.89
C GLY A 291 6.37 5.33 -18.22
N ALA A 292 5.93 4.54 -19.22
CA ALA A 292 4.52 4.40 -19.59
C ALA A 292 3.70 3.83 -18.43
N GLY A 293 4.19 2.78 -17.77
CA GLY A 293 3.55 2.20 -16.60
C GLY A 293 3.32 3.21 -15.49
N ILE A 294 4.32 4.04 -15.21
CA ILE A 294 4.23 5.07 -14.18
C ILE A 294 3.24 6.18 -14.56
N LEU A 295 3.27 6.65 -15.79
CA LEU A 295 2.33 7.67 -16.27
C LEU A 295 0.88 7.15 -16.26
N ALA A 296 0.67 5.89 -16.60
CA ALA A 296 -0.65 5.25 -16.53
C ALA A 296 -1.18 5.20 -15.08
N VAL A 297 -0.34 4.82 -14.11
CA VAL A 297 -0.71 4.83 -12.68
C VAL A 297 -1.01 6.25 -12.20
N GLN A 298 -0.20 7.25 -12.58
CA GLN A 298 -0.48 8.65 -12.26
C GLN A 298 -1.85 9.10 -12.76
N THR A 299 -2.21 8.71 -13.98
CA THR A 299 -3.53 9.00 -14.56
C THR A 299 -4.64 8.37 -13.72
N LEU A 300 -4.50 7.11 -13.32
CA LEU A 300 -5.48 6.39 -12.52
C LEU A 300 -5.68 7.04 -11.14
N ILE A 301 -4.60 7.29 -10.40
CA ILE A 301 -4.72 7.89 -9.05
C ILE A 301 -5.19 9.34 -9.09
N SER A 302 -4.88 10.09 -10.15
CA SER A 302 -5.39 11.45 -10.36
C SER A 302 -6.89 11.46 -10.61
N ARG A 303 -7.42 10.47 -11.36
CA ARG A 303 -8.86 10.32 -11.58
C ARG A 303 -9.59 10.01 -10.27
N ILE A 304 -9.07 9.09 -9.46
CA ILE A 304 -9.61 8.78 -8.12
C ILE A 304 -9.64 10.03 -7.25
N ALA A 305 -8.54 10.78 -7.22
CA ALA A 305 -8.45 12.01 -6.43
C ALA A 305 -9.48 13.06 -6.87
N ALA A 306 -9.62 13.29 -8.19
CA ALA A 306 -10.55 14.24 -8.74
C ALA A 306 -12.01 13.94 -8.34
N TRP A 307 -12.44 12.69 -8.41
CA TRP A 307 -13.79 12.30 -7.97
C TRP A 307 -13.97 12.48 -6.46
N ARG A 308 -12.97 12.09 -5.65
CA ARG A 308 -13.02 12.30 -4.20
C ARG A 308 -13.11 13.77 -3.84
N ASP A 309 -12.38 14.63 -4.52
CA ASP A 309 -12.38 16.08 -4.31
C ASP A 309 -13.69 16.72 -4.77
N ALA A 310 -14.36 16.13 -5.76
CA ALA A 310 -15.73 16.51 -6.18
C ALA A 310 -16.83 15.97 -5.25
N GLY A 311 -16.49 15.19 -4.22
CA GLY A 311 -17.45 14.54 -3.31
C GLY A 311 -18.19 13.35 -3.93
N GLU A 312 -17.67 12.80 -5.03
CA GLU A 312 -18.24 11.67 -5.71
C GLU A 312 -17.81 10.33 -5.06
N ASP A 313 -18.70 9.35 -5.09
CA ASP A 313 -18.37 8.00 -4.64
C ASP A 313 -17.48 7.29 -5.68
N VAL A 314 -16.41 6.67 -5.19
CA VAL A 314 -15.47 5.91 -6.01
C VAL A 314 -15.67 4.42 -5.75
N PRO A 315 -15.96 3.60 -6.78
CA PRO A 315 -16.12 2.16 -6.61
C PRO A 315 -14.88 1.53 -5.96
N GLU A 316 -15.10 0.63 -5.01
CA GLU A 316 -14.02 0.00 -4.23
C GLU A 316 -12.93 -0.65 -5.12
N ALA A 317 -13.34 -1.24 -6.24
CA ALA A 317 -12.44 -1.88 -7.19
C ALA A 317 -11.37 -0.92 -7.75
N TRP A 318 -11.65 0.40 -7.88
CA TRP A 318 -10.67 1.39 -8.33
C TRP A 318 -9.49 1.52 -7.37
N TYR A 319 -9.74 1.49 -6.06
CA TYR A 319 -8.69 1.52 -5.05
C TYR A 319 -7.84 0.24 -5.07
N PHE A 320 -8.46 -0.91 -5.29
CA PHE A 320 -7.74 -2.17 -5.46
C PHE A 320 -6.87 -2.18 -6.71
N CYS A 321 -7.41 -1.73 -7.85
CA CYS A 321 -6.64 -1.59 -9.09
C CYS A 321 -5.46 -0.63 -8.92
N ALA A 322 -5.69 0.53 -8.29
CA ALA A 322 -4.61 1.49 -8.01
C ALA A 322 -3.50 0.87 -7.15
N LYS A 323 -3.86 0.09 -6.11
CA LYS A 323 -2.88 -0.60 -5.26
C LYS A 323 -2.10 -1.65 -6.05
N ILE A 324 -2.76 -2.53 -6.77
CA ILE A 324 -2.08 -3.58 -7.55
C ILE A 324 -1.16 -2.93 -8.58
N LEU A 325 -1.71 -2.13 -9.48
CA LEU A 325 -0.96 -1.55 -10.60
C LEU A 325 0.13 -0.59 -10.13
N GLY A 326 -0.17 0.25 -9.13
CA GLY A 326 0.80 1.19 -8.58
C GLY A 326 2.01 0.49 -7.94
N CYS A 327 1.76 -0.55 -7.15
CA CYS A 327 2.85 -1.27 -6.48
C CYS A 327 3.62 -2.19 -7.44
N GLU A 328 2.95 -2.90 -8.36
CA GLU A 328 3.59 -3.80 -9.32
C GLU A 328 4.41 -3.01 -10.36
N LEU A 329 3.80 -2.02 -11.01
CA LEU A 329 4.48 -1.22 -12.03
C LEU A 329 5.55 -0.31 -11.42
N GLY A 330 5.30 0.24 -10.22
CA GLY A 330 6.29 1.03 -9.49
C GLY A 330 7.53 0.20 -9.15
N TRP A 331 7.35 -0.97 -8.55
CA TRP A 331 8.48 -1.84 -8.22
C TRP A 331 9.20 -2.38 -9.47
N SER A 332 8.46 -2.76 -10.51
CA SER A 332 9.04 -3.18 -11.80
C SER A 332 9.89 -2.08 -12.44
N ALA A 333 9.45 -0.81 -12.37
CA ALA A 333 10.23 0.31 -12.88
C ALA A 333 11.52 0.55 -12.06
N ILE A 334 11.47 0.36 -10.74
CA ILE A 334 12.65 0.42 -9.87
C ILE A 334 13.64 -0.70 -10.21
N ASP A 335 13.15 -1.94 -10.40
CA ASP A 335 13.96 -3.08 -10.82
C ASP A 335 14.62 -2.84 -12.18
N THR A 336 13.85 -2.33 -13.17
CA THR A 336 14.38 -1.92 -14.48
C THR A 336 15.49 -0.88 -14.33
N ALA A 337 15.30 0.13 -13.50
CA ALA A 337 16.33 1.15 -13.25
C ALA A 337 17.59 0.56 -12.61
N LEU A 338 17.44 -0.34 -11.64
CA LEU A 338 18.54 -1.06 -11.00
C LEU A 338 19.33 -1.87 -12.02
N GLN A 339 18.64 -2.63 -12.89
CA GLN A 339 19.25 -3.42 -13.96
C GLN A 339 20.04 -2.54 -14.94
N VAL A 340 19.48 -1.41 -15.36
CA VAL A 340 20.15 -0.45 -16.26
C VAL A 340 21.39 0.15 -15.62
N LEU A 341 21.37 0.43 -14.32
CA LEU A 341 22.53 0.93 -13.56
C LEU A 341 23.64 -0.11 -13.37
N ALA A 342 23.37 -1.38 -13.64
CA ALA A 342 24.27 -2.53 -13.48
C ALA A 342 24.89 -2.59 -12.07
N ALA A 343 26.19 -2.84 -11.95
CA ALA A 343 26.88 -2.94 -10.65
C ALA A 343 26.67 -1.70 -9.75
N ARG A 344 26.48 -0.52 -10.32
CA ARG A 344 26.21 0.70 -9.56
C ARG A 344 24.84 0.69 -8.88
N GLY A 345 23.83 0.08 -9.51
CA GLY A 345 22.51 -0.11 -8.91
C GLY A 345 22.54 -1.08 -7.73
N PHE A 346 23.48 -2.02 -7.72
CA PHE A 346 23.61 -3.08 -6.71
C PHE A 346 24.50 -2.71 -5.51
N LEU A 347 25.06 -1.51 -5.49
CA LEU A 347 25.82 -1.02 -4.34
C LEU A 347 24.87 -0.67 -3.17
N ASP A 348 25.33 -0.95 -1.94
CA ASP A 348 24.60 -0.59 -0.72
C ASP A 348 24.36 0.93 -0.59
N THR A 349 25.23 1.73 -1.22
CA THR A 349 25.10 3.20 -1.30
C THR A 349 24.16 3.68 -2.40
N SER A 350 23.55 2.79 -3.17
CA SER A 350 22.65 3.14 -4.26
C SER A 350 21.25 3.48 -3.74
N THR A 351 20.74 4.68 -4.05
CA THR A 351 19.35 5.05 -3.81
C THR A 351 18.37 4.09 -4.47
N VAL A 352 18.67 3.62 -5.69
CA VAL A 352 17.82 2.66 -6.41
C VAL A 352 17.85 1.29 -5.73
N GLY A 353 19.02 0.86 -5.22
CA GLY A 353 19.14 -0.37 -4.43
C GLY A 353 18.33 -0.31 -3.13
N GLN A 354 18.29 0.84 -2.45
CA GLN A 354 17.44 1.05 -1.29
C GLN A 354 15.95 1.02 -1.70
N HIS A 355 15.54 1.75 -2.73
CA HIS A 355 14.17 1.71 -3.25
C HIS A 355 13.74 0.29 -3.61
N PHE A 356 14.59 -0.51 -4.23
CA PHE A 356 14.30 -1.91 -4.58
C PHE A 356 13.91 -2.74 -3.34
N ARG A 357 14.64 -2.61 -2.23
CA ARG A 357 14.35 -3.29 -0.97
C ARG A 357 13.08 -2.74 -0.30
N ASP A 358 12.93 -1.43 -0.23
CA ASP A 358 11.85 -0.77 0.49
C ASP A 358 10.50 -0.98 -0.19
N TYR A 359 10.43 -0.77 -1.51
CA TYR A 359 9.19 -0.90 -2.27
C TYR A 359 8.78 -2.35 -2.55
N ARG A 360 9.64 -3.33 -2.25
CA ARG A 360 9.26 -4.75 -2.34
C ARG A 360 8.12 -5.09 -1.39
N LEU A 361 8.06 -4.46 -0.22
CA LEU A 361 6.99 -4.66 0.77
C LEU A 361 5.63 -4.17 0.27
N PHE A 362 5.59 -3.14 -0.59
CA PHE A 362 4.34 -2.55 -1.10
C PHE A 362 3.46 -3.56 -1.85
N ARG A 363 4.04 -4.61 -2.42
CA ARG A 363 3.34 -5.72 -3.05
C ARG A 363 2.73 -6.70 -2.06
N ILE A 364 3.10 -6.64 -0.77
CA ILE A 364 2.72 -7.59 0.29
C ILE A 364 1.65 -7.01 1.21
N PHE A 365 1.90 -5.85 1.81
CA PHE A 365 1.02 -5.28 2.83
C PHE A 365 -0.23 -4.59 2.24
N GLU A 366 -1.21 -4.28 3.10
CA GLU A 366 -2.54 -3.77 2.71
C GLU A 366 -3.30 -4.64 1.68
N GLY A 367 -2.99 -5.93 1.71
CA GLY A 367 -3.46 -6.95 0.78
C GLY A 367 -2.42 -7.24 -0.30
N SER A 368 -1.93 -8.50 -0.34
CA SER A 368 -1.00 -8.90 -1.40
C SER A 368 -1.66 -8.84 -2.77
N THR A 369 -0.84 -8.67 -3.81
CA THR A 369 -1.30 -8.63 -5.20
C THR A 369 -2.18 -9.83 -5.54
N GLU A 370 -1.74 -11.03 -5.15
CA GLU A 370 -2.47 -12.28 -5.42
C GLU A 370 -3.82 -12.32 -4.70
N ALA A 371 -3.86 -11.95 -3.42
CA ALA A 371 -5.10 -11.98 -2.64
C ALA A 371 -6.13 -10.98 -3.19
N ILE A 372 -5.69 -9.77 -3.56
CA ILE A 372 -6.58 -8.75 -4.14
C ILE A 372 -7.04 -9.16 -5.54
N SER A 373 -6.16 -9.72 -6.38
CA SER A 373 -6.54 -10.18 -7.72
C SER A 373 -7.61 -11.28 -7.66
N VAL A 374 -7.43 -12.27 -6.78
CA VAL A 374 -8.45 -13.32 -6.55
C VAL A 374 -9.76 -12.71 -6.03
N TYR A 375 -9.69 -11.77 -5.10
CA TYR A 375 -10.89 -11.10 -4.56
C TYR A 375 -11.67 -10.35 -5.64
N LEU A 376 -10.99 -9.53 -6.44
CA LEU A 376 -11.60 -8.77 -7.55
C LEU A 376 -12.22 -9.70 -8.59
N GLY A 377 -11.46 -10.67 -9.08
CA GLY A 377 -11.96 -11.61 -10.09
C GLY A 377 -13.13 -12.44 -9.57
N SER A 378 -13.06 -12.94 -8.33
CA SER A 378 -14.18 -13.65 -7.71
C SER A 378 -15.42 -12.77 -7.56
N THR A 379 -15.24 -11.46 -7.34
CA THR A 379 -16.35 -10.50 -7.27
C THR A 379 -16.98 -10.33 -8.64
N PHE A 380 -16.19 -10.13 -9.69
CA PHE A 380 -16.67 -9.92 -11.05
C PHE A 380 -17.31 -11.20 -11.65
N ILE A 381 -16.76 -12.38 -11.36
CA ILE A 381 -17.34 -13.65 -11.80
C ILE A 381 -18.73 -13.86 -11.16
N ARG A 382 -18.89 -13.55 -9.87
CA ARG A 382 -20.18 -13.70 -9.18
C ARG A 382 -21.19 -12.61 -9.54
N ASN A 383 -20.72 -11.39 -9.83
CA ASN A 383 -21.52 -10.21 -10.13
C ASN A 383 -20.98 -9.49 -11.37
N PRO A 384 -21.25 -9.99 -12.60
CA PRO A 384 -20.71 -9.38 -13.82
C PRO A 384 -21.05 -7.89 -13.95
N GLY A 385 -22.20 -7.44 -13.50
CA GLY A 385 -22.57 -6.03 -13.48
C GLY A 385 -21.66 -5.12 -12.65
N GLU A 386 -20.85 -5.66 -11.72
CA GLU A 386 -19.83 -4.88 -11.01
C GLU A 386 -18.64 -4.53 -11.93
N PHE A 387 -18.25 -5.45 -12.81
CA PHE A 387 -17.22 -5.19 -13.79
C PHE A 387 -17.67 -4.12 -14.80
N THR A 388 -18.92 -4.26 -15.31
CA THR A 388 -19.52 -3.23 -16.18
C THR A 388 -19.51 -1.86 -15.50
N ARG A 389 -19.97 -1.76 -14.24
CA ARG A 389 -19.92 -0.50 -13.47
C ARG A 389 -18.49 0.06 -13.27
N LEU A 390 -17.51 -0.82 -13.09
CA LEU A 390 -16.10 -0.43 -13.01
C LEU A 390 -15.66 0.31 -14.28
N ILE A 391 -16.01 -0.23 -15.43
CA ILE A 391 -15.60 0.27 -16.75
C ILE A 391 -16.42 1.49 -17.18
N ASP A 392 -17.74 1.47 -17.01
CA ASP A 392 -18.61 2.60 -17.36
C ASP A 392 -18.19 3.89 -16.63
N ARG A 393 -17.72 3.74 -15.39
CA ARG A 393 -17.20 4.86 -14.61
C ARG A 393 -15.92 5.45 -15.20
N ALA A 394 -15.15 4.68 -15.95
CA ALA A 394 -13.94 5.17 -16.62
C ALA A 394 -14.27 6.10 -17.81
N GLY A 395 -15.44 5.95 -18.41
CA GLY A 395 -15.90 6.73 -19.57
C GLY A 395 -15.87 5.94 -20.88
N PRO A 396 -16.45 6.47 -21.98
CA PRO A 396 -16.61 5.75 -23.24
C PRO A 396 -15.34 5.78 -24.08
N ALA A 397 -14.56 4.71 -24.09
CA ALA A 397 -13.45 4.50 -25.03
C ALA A 397 -13.79 3.38 -26.01
N ALA A 398 -14.51 3.71 -27.08
CA ALA A 398 -15.03 2.76 -28.06
C ALA A 398 -14.03 1.68 -28.54
N PRO A 399 -12.74 1.98 -28.80
CA PRO A 399 -11.78 0.94 -29.19
C PRO A 399 -11.51 -0.10 -28.11
N VAL A 400 -11.62 0.28 -26.85
CA VAL A 400 -11.31 -0.57 -25.68
C VAL A 400 -12.50 -1.44 -25.30
N LEU A 401 -13.75 -1.05 -25.61
CA LEU A 401 -14.96 -1.78 -25.23
C LEU A 401 -14.94 -3.24 -25.75
N LYS A 402 -14.45 -3.48 -26.96
CA LYS A 402 -14.30 -4.85 -27.48
C LYS A 402 -13.33 -5.71 -26.67
N LEU A 403 -12.32 -5.11 -26.05
CA LEU A 403 -11.39 -5.82 -25.15
C LEU A 403 -12.06 -6.08 -23.80
N VAL A 404 -12.90 -5.18 -23.33
CA VAL A 404 -13.73 -5.35 -22.13
C VAL A 404 -14.68 -6.54 -22.30
N ASP A 405 -15.39 -6.64 -23.44
CA ASP A 405 -16.26 -7.77 -23.76
C ASP A 405 -15.48 -9.12 -23.68
N GLN A 406 -14.22 -9.14 -24.15
CA GLN A 406 -13.39 -10.34 -24.05
C GLN A 406 -12.99 -10.67 -22.59
N VAL A 407 -12.80 -9.67 -21.73
CA VAL A 407 -12.56 -9.90 -20.29
C VAL A 407 -13.78 -10.53 -19.65
N GLU A 408 -14.98 -10.04 -19.98
CA GLU A 408 -16.25 -10.63 -19.52
C GLU A 408 -16.41 -12.09 -19.98
N GLN A 409 -16.08 -12.37 -21.25
CA GLN A 409 -16.10 -13.73 -21.79
C GLN A 409 -15.15 -14.69 -21.06
N VAL A 410 -13.94 -14.22 -20.67
CA VAL A 410 -13.04 -15.01 -19.82
C VAL A 410 -13.71 -15.31 -18.48
N GLY A 411 -14.32 -14.30 -17.84
CA GLY A 411 -15.00 -14.46 -16.54
C GLY A 411 -16.21 -15.39 -16.57
N ALA A 412 -16.92 -15.46 -17.69
CA ALA A 412 -18.16 -16.24 -17.83
C ALA A 412 -17.96 -17.76 -17.84
N ASN A 413 -16.73 -18.26 -18.00
CA ASN A 413 -16.44 -19.70 -18.15
C ASN A 413 -15.46 -20.20 -17.06
N PRO A 414 -15.84 -20.19 -15.77
CA PRO A 414 -14.97 -20.70 -14.71
C PRO A 414 -14.77 -22.22 -14.84
N PRO A 415 -13.60 -22.75 -14.46
CA PRO A 415 -13.36 -24.19 -14.39
C PRO A 415 -14.13 -24.84 -13.24
N ASP A 416 -14.31 -26.17 -13.29
CA ASP A 416 -15.01 -26.93 -12.25
C ASP A 416 -14.14 -27.18 -11.00
N ASP A 417 -12.81 -27.32 -11.18
CA ASP A 417 -11.88 -27.56 -10.09
C ASP A 417 -11.64 -26.30 -9.22
N ALA A 418 -11.69 -26.46 -7.90
CA ALA A 418 -11.58 -25.36 -6.95
C ALA A 418 -10.22 -24.63 -7.01
N ALA A 419 -9.10 -25.34 -7.20
CA ALA A 419 -7.79 -24.72 -7.32
C ALA A 419 -7.70 -23.91 -8.63
N ALA A 420 -8.21 -24.49 -9.72
CA ALA A 420 -8.28 -23.81 -11.00
C ALA A 420 -9.22 -22.59 -10.97
N GLN A 421 -10.30 -22.61 -10.15
CA GLN A 421 -11.17 -21.45 -9.93
C GLN A 421 -10.41 -20.27 -9.30
N HIS A 422 -9.52 -20.52 -8.34
CA HIS A 422 -8.70 -19.45 -7.76
C HIS A 422 -7.74 -18.83 -8.78
N VAL A 423 -7.10 -19.66 -9.61
CA VAL A 423 -6.25 -19.17 -10.71
C VAL A 423 -7.06 -18.37 -11.70
N HIS A 424 -8.22 -18.86 -12.09
CA HIS A 424 -9.11 -18.18 -13.00
C HIS A 424 -9.58 -16.83 -12.45
N ALA A 425 -9.97 -16.79 -11.18
CA ALA A 425 -10.32 -15.54 -10.51
C ALA A 425 -9.14 -14.55 -10.49
N ALA A 426 -7.90 -14.99 -10.20
CA ALA A 426 -6.73 -14.14 -10.27
C ALA A 426 -6.53 -13.54 -11.66
N VAL A 427 -6.67 -14.34 -12.73
CA VAL A 427 -6.58 -13.89 -14.12
C VAL A 427 -7.66 -12.86 -14.45
N VAL A 428 -8.92 -13.10 -14.07
CA VAL A 428 -10.02 -12.15 -14.30
C VAL A 428 -9.77 -10.84 -13.56
N GLY A 429 -9.30 -10.90 -12.31
CA GLY A 429 -8.95 -9.70 -11.53
C GLY A 429 -7.80 -8.90 -12.14
N GLU A 430 -6.77 -9.57 -12.63
CA GLU A 430 -5.66 -8.93 -13.35
C GLU A 430 -6.16 -8.28 -14.65
N LEU A 431 -6.93 -8.98 -15.46
CA LEU A 431 -7.50 -8.46 -16.71
C LEU A 431 -8.37 -7.24 -16.46
N ALA A 432 -9.18 -7.25 -15.40
CA ALA A 432 -10.01 -6.10 -15.01
C ALA A 432 -9.16 -4.87 -14.65
N CYS A 433 -8.06 -5.06 -13.91
CA CYS A 433 -7.12 -3.97 -13.59
C CYS A 433 -6.51 -3.36 -14.87
N TRP A 434 -6.09 -4.20 -15.82
CA TRP A 434 -5.52 -3.75 -17.08
C TRP A 434 -6.56 -3.12 -18.01
N ALA A 435 -7.80 -3.63 -18.03
CA ALA A 435 -8.90 -3.00 -18.75
C ALA A 435 -9.16 -1.58 -18.24
N LEU A 436 -9.26 -1.42 -16.91
CA LEU A 436 -9.42 -0.12 -16.28
C LEU A 436 -8.26 0.83 -16.64
N LEU A 437 -7.01 0.36 -16.54
CA LEU A 437 -5.83 1.17 -16.85
C LEU A 437 -5.84 1.63 -18.32
N THR A 438 -6.20 0.73 -19.23
CA THR A 438 -6.31 1.04 -20.66
C THR A 438 -7.42 2.09 -20.91
N MET A 439 -8.57 1.97 -20.23
CA MET A 439 -9.65 2.94 -20.35
C MET A 439 -9.20 4.34 -19.91
N VAL A 440 -8.65 4.48 -18.72
CA VAL A 440 -8.25 5.79 -18.17
C VAL A 440 -7.12 6.44 -18.96
N THR A 441 -6.23 5.66 -19.57
CA THR A 441 -5.14 6.20 -20.40
C THR A 441 -5.60 6.62 -21.80
N SER A 442 -6.62 5.96 -22.36
CA SER A 442 -7.16 6.29 -23.67
C SER A 442 -7.99 7.59 -23.68
N GLU A 443 -8.51 8.02 -22.53
CA GLU A 443 -9.30 9.26 -22.41
C GLU A 443 -8.45 10.52 -22.22
N VAL A 444 -7.18 10.38 -21.88
CA VAL A 444 -6.30 11.53 -21.72
C VAL A 444 -6.00 12.14 -23.08
N GLU A 445 -6.34 13.42 -23.27
CA GLU A 445 -5.85 14.17 -24.42
C GLU A 445 -4.34 13.97 -24.60
N HIS A 446 -3.90 13.69 -25.81
CA HIS A 446 -2.48 13.42 -26.11
C HIS A 446 -1.64 14.70 -25.97
N ARG A 447 -1.41 15.11 -24.70
CA ARG A 447 -0.65 16.31 -24.34
C ARG A 447 0.84 16.19 -24.69
N SER A 448 1.35 14.98 -24.90
CA SER A 448 2.74 14.71 -25.32
C SER A 448 2.85 13.35 -26.00
N ALA A 449 3.98 13.12 -26.71
CA ALA A 449 4.29 11.83 -27.31
C ALA A 449 4.27 10.67 -26.29
N MET A 450 4.65 10.95 -25.04
CA MET A 450 4.63 9.94 -23.99
C MET A 450 3.22 9.53 -23.58
N HIS A 451 2.23 10.42 -23.60
CA HIS A 451 0.83 10.05 -23.35
C HIS A 451 0.29 9.12 -24.45
N GLY A 452 0.57 9.43 -25.72
CA GLY A 452 0.18 8.56 -26.84
C GLY A 452 0.85 7.18 -26.75
N TYR A 453 2.13 7.13 -26.44
CA TYR A 453 2.85 5.88 -26.20
C TYR A 453 2.25 5.08 -25.04
N THR A 454 1.92 5.74 -23.93
CA THR A 454 1.32 5.10 -22.74
C THR A 454 -0.02 4.45 -23.06
N ALA A 455 -0.90 5.12 -23.82
CA ALA A 455 -2.18 4.56 -24.22
C ALA A 455 -2.02 3.30 -25.10
N MET A 456 -1.14 3.35 -26.10
CA MET A 456 -0.82 2.19 -26.94
C MET A 456 -0.22 1.05 -26.12
N TRP A 457 0.75 1.35 -25.26
CA TRP A 457 1.39 0.37 -24.38
C TRP A 457 0.38 -0.33 -23.47
N ALA A 458 -0.51 0.42 -22.82
CA ALA A 458 -1.53 -0.15 -21.94
C ALA A 458 -2.48 -1.09 -22.68
N GLU A 459 -2.90 -0.70 -23.90
CA GLU A 459 -3.73 -1.53 -24.77
C GLU A 459 -3.00 -2.82 -25.20
N ASP A 460 -1.73 -2.73 -25.60
CA ASP A 460 -0.92 -3.89 -25.95
C ASP A 460 -0.73 -4.86 -24.78
N GLN A 461 -0.50 -4.34 -23.57
CA GLN A 461 -0.41 -5.12 -22.35
C GLN A 461 -1.72 -5.88 -22.06
N LEU A 462 -2.87 -5.23 -22.20
CA LEU A 462 -4.17 -5.87 -22.06
C LEU A 462 -4.39 -6.94 -23.13
N ARG A 463 -4.12 -6.64 -24.40
CA ARG A 463 -4.24 -7.58 -25.52
C ARG A 463 -3.37 -8.83 -25.34
N GLN A 464 -2.15 -8.66 -24.86
CA GLN A 464 -1.24 -9.79 -24.60
C GLN A 464 -1.79 -10.70 -23.50
N ARG A 465 -2.28 -10.13 -22.40
CA ARG A 465 -2.87 -10.89 -21.28
C ARG A 465 -4.14 -11.63 -21.71
N LEU A 466 -4.99 -10.98 -22.46
CA LEU A 466 -6.18 -11.61 -23.03
C LEU A 466 -5.83 -12.80 -23.95
N ARG A 467 -4.85 -12.63 -24.86
CA ARG A 467 -4.37 -13.75 -25.70
C ARG A 467 -3.87 -14.93 -24.86
N ASN A 468 -3.14 -14.64 -23.77
CA ASN A 468 -2.65 -15.67 -22.87
C ASN A 468 -3.81 -16.37 -22.15
N ALA A 469 -4.76 -15.61 -21.62
CA ALA A 469 -5.93 -16.16 -20.92
C ALA A 469 -6.83 -17.02 -21.83
N LEU A 470 -7.07 -16.59 -23.06
CA LEU A 470 -7.92 -17.29 -24.02
C LEU A 470 -7.24 -18.54 -24.65
N ARG A 471 -5.90 -18.54 -24.74
CA ARG A 471 -5.14 -19.64 -25.34
C ARG A 471 -4.61 -20.64 -24.33
N ALA A 472 -4.57 -20.28 -23.04
CA ALA A 472 -4.04 -21.17 -22.01
C ALA A 472 -4.88 -22.46 -21.96
N PRO A 473 -4.31 -23.63 -22.25
CA PRO A 473 -4.98 -24.87 -21.93
C PRO A 473 -5.27 -24.86 -20.43
N ARG A 474 -6.42 -25.41 -20.00
CA ARG A 474 -6.71 -25.60 -18.57
C ARG A 474 -5.58 -26.45 -17.98
N ARG A 475 -4.58 -25.77 -17.38
CA ARG A 475 -3.41 -26.45 -16.82
C ARG A 475 -3.86 -27.21 -15.58
N HIS A 476 -3.63 -28.50 -15.58
CA HIS A 476 -3.70 -29.25 -14.33
C HIS A 476 -2.57 -28.75 -13.43
N LEU A 477 -2.93 -28.26 -12.23
CA LEU A 477 -1.93 -27.84 -11.25
C LEU A 477 -1.42 -29.08 -10.50
N PRO A 478 -0.11 -29.25 -10.33
CA PRO A 478 0.42 -30.30 -9.48
C PRO A 478 -0.11 -30.10 -8.04
N GLY A 479 -0.39 -31.20 -7.37
CA GLY A 479 -0.75 -31.17 -5.96
C GLY A 479 0.40 -30.65 -5.08
N MET A 480 0.07 -30.09 -3.91
CA MET A 480 1.11 -29.61 -2.99
C MET A 480 2.03 -30.74 -2.51
N ALA A 481 1.56 -32.00 -2.47
CA ALA A 481 2.39 -33.16 -2.17
C ALA A 481 3.45 -33.39 -3.26
N GLU A 482 3.06 -33.39 -4.54
CA GLU A 482 3.98 -33.52 -5.68
C GLU A 482 5.01 -32.37 -5.73
N PHE A 483 4.56 -31.14 -5.39
CA PHE A 483 5.48 -30.01 -5.27
C PHE A 483 6.45 -30.20 -4.09
N ALA A 484 5.95 -30.64 -2.93
CA ALA A 484 6.78 -30.93 -1.76
C ALA A 484 7.84 -32.01 -2.05
N ASP A 485 7.45 -33.10 -2.71
CA ASP A 485 8.38 -34.17 -3.13
C ASP A 485 9.48 -33.64 -4.07
N HIS A 486 9.09 -32.74 -5.02
CA HIS A 486 10.04 -32.12 -5.93
C HIS A 486 11.07 -31.25 -5.21
N VAL A 487 10.65 -30.42 -4.25
CA VAL A 487 11.57 -29.52 -3.52
C VAL A 487 12.34 -30.24 -2.42
N ALA A 488 11.82 -31.35 -1.85
CA ALA A 488 12.48 -32.11 -0.81
C ALA A 488 13.84 -32.70 -1.29
N GLY A 489 13.98 -32.98 -2.58
CA GLY A 489 15.25 -33.42 -3.17
C GLY A 489 16.42 -32.45 -2.98
N TYR A 490 16.15 -31.16 -2.70
CA TYR A 490 17.20 -30.18 -2.39
C TYR A 490 17.82 -30.39 -1.00
N ALA A 491 17.11 -31.03 -0.06
CA ALA A 491 17.63 -31.29 1.28
C ALA A 491 18.89 -32.18 1.24
N ASP A 492 18.96 -33.13 0.30
CA ASP A 492 20.13 -33.98 0.10
C ASP A 492 21.37 -33.21 -0.36
N LEU A 493 21.16 -32.09 -1.07
CA LEU A 493 22.25 -31.22 -1.56
C LEU A 493 22.78 -30.28 -0.51
N ILE A 494 21.92 -29.71 0.32
CA ILE A 494 22.27 -28.65 1.29
C ILE A 494 22.47 -29.20 2.71
N GLY A 495 22.03 -30.44 2.98
CA GLY A 495 21.98 -31.01 4.32
C GLY A 495 20.94 -30.33 5.21
N ASP A 496 20.85 -30.76 6.44
CA ASP A 496 19.91 -30.21 7.42
C ASP A 496 20.44 -28.91 8.00
N VAL A 497 20.24 -27.81 7.24
CA VAL A 497 20.63 -26.47 7.67
C VAL A 497 19.63 -25.89 8.68
N ASP A 498 18.43 -26.45 8.79
CA ASP A 498 17.39 -25.96 9.68
C ASP A 498 17.66 -26.26 11.16
N GLN A 499 18.56 -27.20 11.44
CA GLN A 499 19.00 -27.48 12.82
C GLN A 499 20.02 -26.47 13.37
N ARG A 500 20.61 -25.63 12.52
CA ARG A 500 21.56 -24.59 12.98
C ARG A 500 20.81 -23.48 13.71
N ARG A 501 21.08 -23.33 15.00
CA ARG A 501 20.54 -22.25 15.82
C ARG A 501 21.49 -21.06 15.83
N TRP A 502 21.31 -20.13 14.88
CA TRP A 502 22.02 -18.86 14.90
C TRP A 502 21.15 -17.78 15.57
N PRO A 503 21.72 -16.89 16.41
CA PRO A 503 21.00 -15.75 16.96
C PRO A 503 20.45 -14.89 15.79
N GLY A 504 19.20 -14.45 15.91
CA GLY A 504 18.55 -13.58 14.93
C GLY A 504 17.78 -14.28 13.79
N GLU A 505 17.76 -15.61 13.74
CA GLU A 505 16.93 -16.35 12.79
C GLU A 505 15.50 -16.55 13.33
N GLU A 506 14.72 -15.48 13.29
CA GLU A 506 13.34 -15.45 13.83
C GLU A 506 12.39 -16.43 13.11
N TRP A 507 12.62 -16.69 11.81
CA TRP A 507 11.81 -17.63 11.04
C TRP A 507 11.76 -19.04 11.65
N ARG A 508 12.79 -19.47 12.36
CA ARG A 508 12.83 -20.76 13.07
C ARG A 508 11.88 -20.83 14.24
N THR A 509 11.48 -19.68 14.77
CA THR A 509 10.52 -19.58 15.87
C THR A 509 9.10 -19.35 15.40
N ASP A 510 8.90 -18.97 14.12
CA ASP A 510 7.57 -18.78 13.55
C ASP A 510 6.89 -20.15 13.29
N PRO A 511 5.75 -20.43 13.96
CA PRO A 511 5.06 -21.72 13.83
C PRO A 511 4.61 -22.05 12.41
N LEU A 512 4.43 -21.03 11.55
CA LEU A 512 3.99 -21.22 10.16
C LEU A 512 5.15 -21.61 9.20
N LEU A 513 6.39 -21.51 9.67
CA LEU A 513 7.59 -21.86 8.89
C LEU A 513 8.24 -23.17 9.36
N ARG A 514 7.62 -23.90 10.31
CA ARG A 514 8.07 -25.19 10.84
C ARG A 514 7.46 -26.36 10.11
#